data_c2fbd82e66b2378d31357265ae301ddf
#
_entry.id   c2fbd82e66b2378d31357265ae301ddf
#
_cell.length_a   1.000
_cell.length_b   1.000
_cell.length_c   1.000
_cell.angle_alpha   90.00
_cell.angle_beta   90.00
_cell.angle_gamma   90.00
#
_symmetry.space_group_name_H-M   'P 1'
#
loop_
_entity.id
_entity.type
_entity.pdbx_description
1 polymer ?
#
loop_
_entity_poly.entity_id
_entity_poly.type
_entity_poly.pdbx_seq_one_letter_code
_entity_poly.pdbx_strand_id
1 'polypeptide(L)'
;KEEEIFGEMLEHLTQEASRTCILIEFRNLDNSMFGYRFFRKNDFFPVNWLRVRNSLHSTQKAEDRFSPSRIRQIRKGLKNGAKVVEAHTVEEIKEFSRMLHKVYSSRIRRYFPANDFFRHMNSMLIRGKQAKIFIVKYKEKIIGGSVCIYSGENAFIWFSGGMRKTYALQSPGILAVWKALEDAHERGFRHMEFMDV
;
A
#
# COMPACT_ATOMS: atom_id res chain seq x y z
N LYS A 1 16.10 -24.98 1.52
CA LYS A 1 16.81 -24.30 0.39
C LYS A 1 16.39 -22.85 0.25
N GLU A 2 15.08 -22.53 0.18
CA GLU A 2 14.62 -21.13 0.07
C GLU A 2 14.98 -20.30 1.31
N GLU A 3 14.76 -20.84 2.50
CA GLU A 3 15.12 -20.16 3.74
C GLU A 3 16.65 -19.99 3.91
N GLU A 4 17.48 -20.90 3.41
CA GLU A 4 18.93 -20.73 3.42
C GLU A 4 19.35 -19.55 2.53
N ILE A 5 18.84 -19.52 1.31
CA ILE A 5 19.10 -18.41 0.38
C ILE A 5 18.66 -17.09 1.00
N PHE A 6 17.43 -17.07 1.58
CA PHE A 6 16.94 -15.90 2.30
C PHE A 6 17.87 -15.50 3.45
N GLY A 7 18.39 -16.47 4.20
CA GLY A 7 19.32 -16.24 5.31
C GLY A 7 20.61 -15.55 4.85
N GLU A 8 21.22 -16.01 3.74
CA GLU A 8 22.41 -15.39 3.17
C GLU A 8 22.12 -13.96 2.66
N MET A 9 20.98 -13.78 2.00
CA MET A 9 20.54 -12.45 1.56
C MET A 9 20.31 -11.50 2.73
N LEU A 10 19.67 -11.96 3.81
CA LEU A 10 19.40 -11.16 5.00
C LEU A 10 20.69 -10.75 5.70
N GLU A 11 21.65 -11.68 5.84
CA GLU A 11 22.96 -11.41 6.43
C GLU A 11 23.72 -10.33 5.64
N HIS A 12 23.79 -10.48 4.33
CA HIS A 12 24.43 -9.50 3.45
C HIS A 12 23.74 -8.12 3.53
N LEU A 13 22.40 -8.09 3.42
CA LEU A 13 21.62 -6.86 3.56
C LEU A 13 21.86 -6.16 4.89
N THR A 14 21.88 -6.93 5.98
CA THR A 14 22.10 -6.40 7.33
C THR A 14 23.50 -5.80 7.46
N GLN A 15 24.52 -6.48 6.95
CA GLN A 15 25.91 -5.97 6.93
C GLN A 15 26.03 -4.67 6.14
N GLU A 16 25.45 -4.58 4.95
CA GLU A 16 25.49 -3.37 4.15
C GLU A 16 24.70 -2.23 4.75
N ALA A 17 23.47 -2.50 5.21
CA ALA A 17 22.61 -1.47 5.78
C ALA A 17 23.14 -0.93 7.12
N SER A 18 23.79 -1.76 7.96
CA SER A 18 24.35 -1.33 9.24
C SER A 18 25.46 -0.29 9.15
N ARG A 19 26.07 -0.12 7.95
CA ARG A 19 27.06 0.93 7.70
C ARG A 19 26.48 2.33 7.64
N THR A 20 25.19 2.45 7.34
CA THR A 20 24.53 3.73 7.07
C THR A 20 23.21 3.91 7.82
N CYS A 21 22.63 2.84 8.33
CA CYS A 21 21.34 2.84 9.02
C CYS A 21 21.50 2.50 10.50
N ILE A 22 20.80 3.21 11.36
CA ILE A 22 20.74 2.94 12.81
C ILE A 22 19.61 1.96 13.16
N LEU A 23 18.70 1.71 12.25
CA LEU A 23 17.57 0.80 12.42
C LEU A 23 17.25 0.12 11.08
N ILE A 24 17.05 -1.19 11.12
CA ILE A 24 16.58 -1.99 10.00
C ILE A 24 15.29 -2.66 10.44
N GLU A 25 14.22 -2.40 9.70
CA GLU A 25 12.91 -3.01 9.92
C GLU A 25 12.57 -3.92 8.74
N PHE A 26 12.19 -5.16 9.05
CA PHE A 26 11.75 -6.13 8.06
C PHE A 26 10.31 -6.56 8.34
N ARG A 27 9.48 -6.60 7.32
CA ARG A 27 8.07 -7.01 7.42
C ARG A 27 7.81 -8.22 6.53
N ASN A 28 7.57 -9.38 7.14
CA ASN A 28 7.06 -10.53 6.41
C ASN A 28 5.59 -10.30 6.03
N LEU A 29 5.31 -10.26 4.73
CA LEU A 29 3.98 -9.98 4.22
C LEU A 29 3.06 -11.20 4.31
N ASP A 30 3.58 -12.39 4.10
CA ASP A 30 2.78 -13.61 3.97
C ASP A 30 2.92 -14.51 5.20
N ASN A 31 4.05 -15.15 5.39
CA ASN A 31 4.33 -16.03 6.52
C ASN A 31 5.26 -15.35 7.52
N SER A 32 4.72 -14.96 8.67
CA SER A 32 5.48 -14.28 9.72
C SER A 32 6.62 -15.12 10.33
N MET A 33 6.55 -16.44 10.16
CA MET A 33 7.58 -17.37 10.69
C MET A 33 8.65 -17.73 9.65
N PHE A 34 8.46 -17.35 8.38
CA PHE A 34 9.47 -17.62 7.35
C PHE A 34 10.78 -16.92 7.69
N GLY A 35 11.86 -17.68 7.68
CA GLY A 35 13.19 -17.18 7.97
C GLY A 35 13.46 -16.80 9.45
N TYR A 36 12.55 -17.14 10.39
CA TYR A 36 12.64 -16.73 11.81
C TYR A 36 14.02 -17.00 12.41
N ARG A 37 14.62 -18.18 12.19
CA ARG A 37 15.95 -18.53 12.71
C ARG A 37 17.05 -17.59 12.21
N PHE A 38 16.96 -17.13 10.95
CA PHE A 38 17.94 -16.24 10.36
C PHE A 38 17.77 -14.80 10.87
N PHE A 39 16.54 -14.37 11.11
CA PHE A 39 16.28 -13.10 11.80
C PHE A 39 16.93 -13.10 13.19
N ARG A 40 16.74 -14.17 13.96
CA ARG A 40 17.35 -14.30 15.29
C ARG A 40 18.88 -14.34 15.25
N LYS A 41 19.46 -15.04 14.24
CA LYS A 41 20.92 -15.09 14.03
C LYS A 41 21.52 -13.71 13.74
N ASN A 42 20.76 -12.82 13.08
CA ASN A 42 21.18 -11.47 12.71
C ASN A 42 20.65 -10.39 13.68
N ASP A 43 20.39 -10.74 14.93
CA ASP A 43 20.00 -9.84 16.03
C ASP A 43 18.67 -9.10 15.82
N PHE A 44 17.82 -9.56 14.90
CA PHE A 44 16.47 -9.05 14.82
C PHE A 44 15.60 -9.60 15.95
N PHE A 45 14.71 -8.79 16.46
CA PHE A 45 13.69 -9.20 17.42
C PHE A 45 12.28 -8.95 16.86
N PRO A 46 11.31 -9.84 17.13
CA PRO A 46 9.96 -9.69 16.63
C PRO A 46 9.24 -8.56 17.39
N VAL A 47 8.52 -7.74 16.65
CA VAL A 47 7.62 -6.71 17.19
C VAL A 47 6.19 -7.08 16.80
N ASN A 48 5.31 -7.12 17.81
CA ASN A 48 3.90 -7.41 17.59
C ASN A 48 3.18 -6.16 17.06
N TRP A 49 2.62 -6.26 15.86
CA TRP A 49 1.78 -5.25 15.25
C TRP A 49 0.35 -5.75 15.09
N LEU A 50 -0.61 -4.88 15.39
CA LEU A 50 -1.99 -5.15 15.03
C LEU A 50 -2.16 -4.97 13.52
N ARG A 51 -2.76 -5.98 12.88
CA ARG A 51 -3.10 -5.94 11.46
C ARG A 51 -4.61 -5.86 11.30
N VAL A 52 -5.08 -4.99 10.43
CA VAL A 52 -6.47 -5.01 9.98
C VAL A 52 -6.52 -5.79 8.68
N ARG A 53 -7.18 -6.94 8.73
CA ARG A 53 -7.35 -7.84 7.59
C ARG A 53 -8.83 -7.92 7.21
N ASN A 54 -9.13 -7.62 5.96
CA ASN A 54 -10.46 -7.82 5.37
C ASN A 54 -10.46 -9.09 4.53
N SER A 55 -11.39 -9.99 4.79
CA SER A 55 -11.60 -11.16 3.94
C SER A 55 -12.22 -10.75 2.60
N LEU A 56 -11.72 -11.30 1.51
CA LEU A 56 -12.23 -11.12 0.15
C LEU A 56 -12.82 -12.41 -0.44
N HIS A 57 -12.98 -13.46 0.38
CA HIS A 57 -13.45 -14.80 -0.06
C HIS A 57 -14.89 -14.83 -0.58
N SER A 58 -15.66 -13.77 -0.41
CA SER A 58 -17.06 -13.76 -0.82
C SER A 58 -17.21 -13.73 -2.33
N THR A 59 -18.20 -14.45 -2.85
CA THR A 59 -18.67 -14.30 -4.23
C THR A 59 -19.43 -12.98 -4.46
N GLN A 60 -19.84 -12.30 -3.37
CA GLN A 60 -20.45 -10.98 -3.42
C GLN A 60 -19.39 -9.92 -3.73
N LYS A 61 -19.77 -8.89 -4.46
CA LYS A 61 -18.90 -7.75 -4.73
C LYS A 61 -18.40 -7.12 -3.42
N ALA A 62 -17.17 -6.60 -3.44
CA ALA A 62 -16.60 -5.93 -2.26
C ALA A 62 -17.53 -4.82 -1.74
N GLU A 63 -18.22 -4.11 -2.62
CA GLU A 63 -19.15 -3.03 -2.29
C GLU A 63 -20.36 -3.49 -1.45
N ASP A 64 -20.87 -4.69 -1.69
CA ASP A 64 -22.06 -5.20 -0.99
C ASP A 64 -21.82 -5.41 0.51
N ARG A 65 -20.56 -5.41 0.91
CA ARG A 65 -20.11 -5.58 2.29
C ARG A 65 -19.78 -4.27 2.99
N PHE A 66 -19.86 -3.13 2.28
CA PHE A 66 -19.61 -1.83 2.88
C PHE A 66 -20.83 -1.30 3.62
N SER A 67 -20.59 -0.51 4.66
CA SER A 67 -21.68 0.19 5.33
C SER A 67 -22.41 1.13 4.35
N PRO A 68 -23.71 1.35 4.53
CA PRO A 68 -24.49 2.26 3.69
C PRO A 68 -23.87 3.67 3.61
N SER A 69 -23.22 4.10 4.69
CA SER A 69 -22.51 5.38 4.74
C SER A 69 -21.32 5.41 3.77
N ARG A 70 -20.54 4.32 3.69
CA ARG A 70 -19.39 4.22 2.76
C ARG A 70 -19.85 4.18 1.31
N ILE A 71 -20.89 3.41 1.01
CA ILE A 71 -21.48 3.38 -0.33
C ILE A 71 -21.93 4.77 -0.78
N ARG A 72 -22.63 5.50 0.11
CA ARG A 72 -23.04 6.89 -0.19
C ARG A 72 -21.85 7.81 -0.45
N GLN A 73 -20.77 7.70 0.32
CA GLN A 73 -19.56 8.50 0.13
C GLN A 73 -18.88 8.20 -1.20
N ILE A 74 -18.76 6.92 -1.57
CA ILE A 74 -18.21 6.50 -2.87
C ILE A 74 -19.04 7.08 -4.01
N ARG A 75 -20.35 6.82 -4.03
CA ARG A 75 -21.27 7.32 -5.06
C ARG A 75 -21.25 8.84 -5.18
N LYS A 76 -21.26 9.54 -4.03
CA LYS A 76 -21.18 11.01 -4.00
C LYS A 76 -19.84 11.51 -4.55
N GLY A 77 -18.73 10.88 -4.19
CA GLY A 77 -17.41 11.26 -4.70
C GLY A 77 -17.32 11.15 -6.22
N LEU A 78 -17.77 10.02 -6.77
CA LEU A 78 -17.82 9.78 -8.21
C LEU A 78 -18.78 10.77 -8.93
N LYS A 79 -19.98 10.98 -8.39
CA LYS A 79 -20.96 11.95 -8.91
C LYS A 79 -20.41 13.38 -8.92
N ASN A 80 -19.58 13.74 -7.95
CA ASN A 80 -18.92 15.04 -7.87
C ASN A 80 -17.64 15.13 -8.75
N GLY A 81 -17.49 14.25 -9.73
CA GLY A 81 -16.48 14.32 -10.77
C GLY A 81 -15.11 13.73 -10.40
N ALA A 82 -15.00 13.01 -9.26
CA ALA A 82 -13.80 12.24 -8.99
C ALA A 82 -13.73 11.02 -9.92
N LYS A 83 -12.53 10.70 -10.41
CA LYS A 83 -12.24 9.50 -11.19
C LYS A 83 -11.16 8.71 -10.49
N VAL A 84 -11.26 7.38 -10.47
CA VAL A 84 -10.21 6.52 -9.93
C VAL A 84 -9.64 5.70 -11.06
N VAL A 85 -8.33 5.79 -11.25
CA VAL A 85 -7.61 5.10 -12.31
C VAL A 85 -6.31 4.50 -11.77
N GLU A 86 -5.76 3.51 -12.46
CA GLU A 86 -4.42 3.01 -12.22
C GLU A 86 -3.40 4.01 -12.79
N ALA A 87 -2.34 4.31 -12.06
CA ALA A 87 -1.25 5.15 -12.54
C ALA A 87 -0.34 4.33 -13.47
N HIS A 88 -0.09 4.84 -14.66
CA HIS A 88 0.71 4.15 -15.67
C HIS A 88 1.97 4.92 -16.06
N THR A 89 2.02 6.23 -15.83
CA THR A 89 3.15 7.07 -16.22
C THR A 89 4.04 7.44 -15.04
N VAL A 90 5.29 7.71 -15.32
CA VAL A 90 6.26 8.16 -14.32
C VAL A 90 5.82 9.49 -13.71
N GLU A 91 5.23 10.35 -14.52
CA GLU A 91 4.71 11.66 -14.12
C GLU A 91 3.57 11.52 -13.10
N GLU A 92 2.61 10.64 -13.36
CA GLU A 92 1.51 10.35 -12.44
C GLU A 92 2.03 9.81 -11.10
N ILE A 93 2.98 8.88 -11.14
CA ILE A 93 3.58 8.31 -9.93
C ILE A 93 4.34 9.39 -9.14
N LYS A 94 5.06 10.26 -9.80
CA LYS A 94 5.78 11.39 -9.18
C LYS A 94 4.82 12.41 -8.56
N GLU A 95 3.73 12.75 -9.24
CA GLU A 95 2.70 13.66 -8.71
C GLU A 95 1.98 13.04 -7.51
N PHE A 96 1.62 11.76 -7.60
CA PHE A 96 1.03 11.00 -6.51
C PHE A 96 1.96 10.93 -5.28
N SER A 97 3.24 10.64 -5.48
CA SER A 97 4.24 10.62 -4.41
C SER A 97 4.33 11.98 -3.69
N ARG A 98 4.38 13.08 -4.43
CA ARG A 98 4.39 14.43 -3.85
C ARG A 98 3.10 14.73 -3.07
N MET A 99 1.95 14.31 -3.57
CA MET A 99 0.67 14.46 -2.88
C MET A 99 0.67 13.69 -1.57
N LEU A 100 1.11 12.42 -1.57
CA LEU A 100 1.22 11.60 -0.36
C LEU A 100 2.21 12.20 0.64
N HIS A 101 3.40 12.60 0.18
CA HIS A 101 4.40 13.25 1.03
C HIS A 101 3.79 14.46 1.77
N LYS A 102 3.03 15.30 1.07
CA LYS A 102 2.32 16.43 1.69
C LYS A 102 1.29 15.98 2.72
N VAL A 103 0.55 14.92 2.46
CA VAL A 103 -0.44 14.38 3.41
C VAL A 103 0.24 13.80 4.65
N TYR A 104 1.30 13.03 4.47
CA TYR A 104 2.01 12.36 5.57
C TYR A 104 2.79 13.35 6.42
N SER A 105 3.52 14.28 5.83
CA SER A 105 4.28 15.27 6.59
C SER A 105 3.42 16.27 7.35
N SER A 106 2.31 16.73 6.73
CA SER A 106 1.47 17.78 7.33
C SER A 106 0.41 17.28 8.29
N ARG A 107 -0.05 16.03 8.16
CA ARG A 107 -1.20 15.51 8.92
C ARG A 107 -0.86 14.32 9.78
N ILE A 108 -0.14 13.34 9.21
CA ILE A 108 0.16 12.08 9.90
C ILE A 108 1.41 12.25 10.76
N ARG A 109 2.31 13.17 10.38
CA ARG A 109 3.59 13.44 11.04
C ARG A 109 4.44 12.17 11.19
N ARG A 110 4.35 11.27 10.22
CA ARG A 110 5.18 10.06 10.13
C ARG A 110 6.20 10.22 9.02
N TYR A 111 7.30 9.49 9.15
CA TYR A 111 8.28 9.37 8.08
C TYR A 111 7.58 8.83 6.82
N PHE A 112 7.92 9.44 5.68
CA PHE A 112 7.43 9.02 4.38
C PHE A 112 8.62 8.91 3.43
N PRO A 113 8.69 7.84 2.63
CA PRO A 113 9.81 7.60 1.74
C PRO A 113 10.02 8.75 0.74
N ALA A 114 11.28 8.96 0.34
CA ALA A 114 11.65 9.91 -0.69
C ALA A 114 11.07 9.52 -2.07
N ASN A 115 11.05 10.46 -3.00
CA ASN A 115 10.53 10.23 -4.36
C ASN A 115 11.25 9.08 -5.10
N ASP A 116 12.52 8.87 -4.80
CA ASP A 116 13.32 7.78 -5.40
C ASP A 116 12.80 6.40 -5.03
N PHE A 117 12.22 6.23 -3.85
CA PHE A 117 11.56 4.99 -3.47
C PHE A 117 10.44 4.62 -4.47
N PHE A 118 9.58 5.57 -4.81
CA PHE A 118 8.48 5.34 -5.77
C PHE A 118 8.99 5.09 -7.19
N ARG A 119 10.12 5.68 -7.57
CA ARG A 119 10.78 5.42 -8.85
C ARG A 119 11.29 3.97 -8.91
N HIS A 120 11.98 3.50 -7.87
CA HIS A 120 12.46 2.13 -7.79
C HIS A 120 11.30 1.14 -7.69
N MET A 121 10.28 1.44 -6.90
CA MET A 121 9.07 0.62 -6.82
C MET A 121 8.42 0.45 -8.21
N ASN A 122 8.33 1.52 -9.01
CA ASN A 122 7.80 1.43 -10.37
C ASN A 122 8.64 0.48 -11.25
N SER A 123 9.96 0.56 -11.20
CA SER A 123 10.83 -0.29 -12.02
C SER A 123 10.82 -1.76 -11.59
N MET A 124 10.72 -2.05 -10.30
CA MET A 124 10.84 -3.41 -9.76
C MET A 124 9.50 -4.10 -9.54
N LEU A 125 8.56 -3.44 -8.89
CA LEU A 125 7.31 -4.07 -8.44
C LEU A 125 6.15 -3.85 -9.41
N ILE A 126 5.98 -2.65 -9.94
CA ILE A 126 4.84 -2.35 -10.83
C ILE A 126 5.03 -3.05 -12.17
N ARG A 127 6.23 -2.97 -12.76
CA ARG A 127 6.57 -3.70 -14.00
C ARG A 127 6.50 -5.21 -13.81
N GLY A 128 6.86 -5.71 -12.61
CA GLY A 128 6.72 -7.12 -12.23
C GLY A 128 5.29 -7.53 -11.89
N LYS A 129 4.31 -6.64 -11.99
CA LYS A 129 2.89 -6.87 -11.62
C LYS A 129 2.67 -7.25 -10.15
N GLN A 130 3.65 -6.98 -9.29
CA GLN A 130 3.60 -7.22 -7.84
C GLN A 130 3.06 -6.02 -7.07
N ALA A 131 2.87 -4.89 -7.73
CA ALA A 131 2.25 -3.71 -7.15
C ALA A 131 1.40 -2.95 -8.17
N LYS A 132 0.46 -2.17 -7.66
CA LYS A 132 -0.33 -1.18 -8.42
C LYS A 132 -0.46 0.10 -7.61
N ILE A 133 -0.55 1.21 -8.31
CA ILE A 133 -0.90 2.50 -7.73
C ILE A 133 -2.25 2.93 -8.29
N PHE A 134 -3.23 3.12 -7.42
CA PHE A 134 -4.51 3.72 -7.77
C PHE A 134 -4.50 5.19 -7.39
N ILE A 135 -4.82 6.06 -8.33
CA ILE A 135 -4.89 7.51 -8.14
C ILE A 135 -6.32 8.01 -8.29
N VAL A 136 -6.69 8.94 -7.42
CA VAL A 136 -7.97 9.63 -7.49
C VAL A 136 -7.74 11.00 -8.11
N LYS A 137 -8.31 11.22 -9.28
CA LYS A 137 -8.24 12.48 -10.04
C LYS A 137 -9.51 13.30 -9.91
N TYR A 138 -9.35 14.60 -9.86
CA TYR A 138 -10.44 15.58 -9.98
C TYR A 138 -9.93 16.79 -10.76
N LYS A 139 -10.58 17.13 -11.88
CA LYS A 139 -10.13 18.21 -12.80
C LYS A 139 -8.63 18.07 -13.10
N GLU A 140 -8.24 16.91 -13.58
CA GLU A 140 -6.86 16.51 -13.94
C GLU A 140 -5.83 16.51 -12.79
N LYS A 141 -6.20 16.92 -11.59
CA LYS A 141 -5.32 16.92 -10.43
C LYS A 141 -5.45 15.62 -9.63
N ILE A 142 -4.33 15.06 -9.19
CA ILE A 142 -4.30 13.93 -8.26
C ILE A 142 -4.61 14.44 -6.85
N ILE A 143 -5.72 13.97 -6.28
CA ILE A 143 -6.23 14.40 -4.98
C ILE A 143 -6.19 13.31 -3.92
N GLY A 144 -5.87 12.08 -4.30
CA GLY A 144 -5.76 10.93 -3.43
C GLY A 144 -5.23 9.72 -4.17
N GLY A 145 -5.01 8.63 -3.45
CA GLY A 145 -4.64 7.35 -4.03
C GLY A 145 -4.14 6.34 -3.01
N SER A 146 -3.81 5.16 -3.49
CA SER A 146 -3.29 4.04 -2.70
C SER A 146 -2.22 3.28 -3.45
N VAL A 147 -1.29 2.70 -2.71
CA VAL A 147 -0.28 1.76 -3.20
C VAL A 147 -0.67 0.38 -2.69
N CYS A 148 -0.89 -0.53 -3.62
CA CYS A 148 -1.19 -1.93 -3.34
C CYS A 148 -0.02 -2.81 -3.72
N ILE A 149 0.32 -3.77 -2.84
CA ILE A 149 1.28 -4.81 -3.10
C ILE A 149 0.54 -6.14 -3.09
N TYR A 150 1.01 -7.09 -3.88
CA TYR A 150 0.44 -8.42 -4.01
C TYR A 150 1.51 -9.46 -3.71
N SER A 151 1.22 -10.36 -2.78
CA SER A 151 2.09 -11.46 -2.41
C SER A 151 1.26 -12.68 -2.04
N GLY A 152 1.58 -13.83 -2.65
CA GLY A 152 0.81 -15.05 -2.46
C GLY A 152 -0.68 -14.85 -2.74
N GLU A 153 -1.53 -15.19 -1.79
CA GLU A 153 -2.99 -15.06 -1.88
C GLU A 153 -3.52 -13.74 -1.29
N ASN A 154 -2.62 -12.82 -0.88
CA ASN A 154 -2.98 -11.62 -0.15
C ASN A 154 -2.62 -10.34 -0.93
N ALA A 155 -3.45 -9.34 -0.77
CA ALA A 155 -3.21 -7.98 -1.20
C ALA A 155 -2.98 -7.08 0.01
N PHE A 156 -2.14 -6.06 -0.13
CA PHE A 156 -1.73 -5.18 0.95
C PHE A 156 -1.87 -3.73 0.52
N ILE A 157 -2.52 -2.90 1.31
CA ILE A 157 -2.44 -1.44 1.17
C ILE A 157 -1.21 -0.96 1.93
N TRP A 158 -0.16 -0.61 1.20
CA TRP A 158 1.09 -0.12 1.79
C TRP A 158 1.01 1.35 2.17
N PHE A 159 0.52 2.16 1.24
CA PHE A 159 0.25 3.58 1.50
C PHE A 159 -1.13 3.94 0.98
N SER A 160 -1.81 4.81 1.69
CA SER A 160 -3.04 5.41 1.20
C SER A 160 -3.20 6.82 1.75
N GLY A 161 -3.82 7.68 0.97
CA GLY A 161 -4.07 9.04 1.43
C GLY A 161 -4.94 9.84 0.49
N GLY A 162 -5.40 10.99 1.00
CA GLY A 162 -6.18 11.91 0.19
C GLY A 162 -6.32 13.29 0.83
N MET A 163 -6.46 14.27 -0.01
CA MET A 163 -6.59 15.69 0.36
C MET A 163 -8.02 15.99 0.87
N ARG A 164 -8.45 15.27 1.93
CA ARG A 164 -9.83 15.28 2.46
C ARG A 164 -10.34 16.68 2.80
N LYS A 165 -9.51 17.55 3.39
CA LYS A 165 -9.96 18.89 3.80
C LYS A 165 -10.32 19.77 2.59
N THR A 166 -9.53 19.66 1.52
CA THR A 166 -9.72 20.47 0.31
C THR A 166 -10.78 19.88 -0.62
N TYR A 167 -10.90 18.55 -0.67
CA TYR A 167 -11.78 17.82 -1.58
C TYR A 167 -12.74 16.89 -0.82
N ALA A 168 -13.43 17.46 0.18
CA ALA A 168 -14.34 16.70 1.05
C ALA A 168 -15.50 16.04 0.29
N LEU A 169 -16.03 16.71 -0.74
CA LEU A 169 -17.11 16.20 -1.57
C LEU A 169 -16.71 15.01 -2.45
N GLN A 170 -15.42 14.92 -2.82
CA GLN A 170 -14.86 13.85 -3.63
C GLN A 170 -14.43 12.62 -2.80
N SER A 171 -14.34 12.75 -1.48
CA SER A 171 -13.93 11.66 -0.57
C SER A 171 -12.69 10.86 -1.02
N PRO A 172 -11.55 11.52 -1.37
CA PRO A 172 -10.48 10.89 -2.14
C PRO A 172 -9.83 9.69 -1.44
N GLY A 173 -9.65 9.74 -0.12
CA GLY A 173 -9.08 8.61 0.63
C GLY A 173 -9.99 7.38 0.63
N ILE A 174 -11.31 7.58 0.65
CA ILE A 174 -12.28 6.49 0.60
C ILE A 174 -12.28 5.85 -0.79
N LEU A 175 -12.28 6.65 -1.85
CA LEU A 175 -12.23 6.17 -3.23
C LEU A 175 -10.93 5.38 -3.51
N ALA A 176 -9.80 5.82 -2.96
CA ALA A 176 -8.53 5.15 -3.10
C ALA A 176 -8.55 3.74 -2.50
N VAL A 177 -9.09 3.60 -1.28
CA VAL A 177 -9.21 2.30 -0.60
C VAL A 177 -10.26 1.42 -1.26
N TRP A 178 -11.39 2.00 -1.65
CA TRP A 178 -12.43 1.26 -2.37
C TRP A 178 -11.89 0.59 -3.64
N LYS A 179 -11.18 1.33 -4.50
CA LYS A 179 -10.65 0.77 -5.75
C LYS A 179 -9.61 -0.34 -5.51
N ALA A 180 -8.81 -0.19 -4.47
CA ALA A 180 -7.86 -1.21 -4.07
C ALA A 180 -8.55 -2.53 -3.63
N LEU A 181 -9.63 -2.42 -2.85
CA LEU A 181 -10.43 -3.57 -2.44
C LEU A 181 -11.14 -4.23 -3.62
N GLU A 182 -11.70 -3.43 -4.53
CA GLU A 182 -12.36 -3.91 -5.75
C GLU A 182 -11.38 -4.68 -6.63
N ASP A 183 -10.23 -4.10 -6.98
CA ASP A 183 -9.20 -4.75 -7.81
C ASP A 183 -8.70 -6.06 -7.17
N ALA A 184 -8.43 -6.05 -5.88
CA ALA A 184 -7.97 -7.24 -5.19
C ALA A 184 -9.03 -8.36 -5.20
N HIS A 185 -10.29 -8.02 -5.00
CA HIS A 185 -11.41 -8.97 -5.09
C HIS A 185 -11.57 -9.53 -6.51
N GLU A 186 -11.59 -8.67 -7.53
CA GLU A 186 -11.71 -9.06 -8.94
C GLU A 186 -10.56 -9.98 -9.40
N ARG A 187 -9.37 -9.79 -8.84
CA ARG A 187 -8.19 -10.62 -9.11
C ARG A 187 -8.14 -11.91 -8.29
N GLY A 188 -9.11 -12.16 -7.43
CA GLY A 188 -9.24 -13.40 -6.66
C GLY A 188 -8.33 -13.50 -5.44
N PHE A 189 -7.80 -12.37 -4.94
CA PHE A 189 -7.06 -12.39 -3.67
C PHE A 189 -8.00 -12.73 -2.52
N ARG A 190 -7.49 -13.48 -1.53
CA ARG A 190 -8.29 -13.93 -0.39
C ARG A 190 -8.47 -12.86 0.68
N HIS A 191 -7.46 -12.01 0.86
CA HIS A 191 -7.48 -10.97 1.88
C HIS A 191 -6.89 -9.66 1.37
N MET A 192 -7.39 -8.55 1.94
CA MET A 192 -6.73 -7.25 1.89
C MET A 192 -6.26 -6.87 3.29
N GLU A 193 -4.97 -6.63 3.44
CA GLU A 193 -4.37 -6.16 4.68
C GLU A 193 -4.00 -4.68 4.61
N PHE A 194 -4.21 -3.98 5.71
CA PHE A 194 -3.77 -2.60 5.89
C PHE A 194 -2.48 -2.61 6.70
N MET A 195 -1.38 -2.13 6.11
CA MET A 195 -0.05 -2.24 6.71
C MET A 195 0.26 -1.18 7.77
N ASP A 196 -0.35 0.01 7.67
CA ASP A 196 -0.16 1.11 8.61
C ASP A 196 -1.50 1.52 9.22
N VAL A 197 -1.86 0.88 10.30
CA VAL A 197 -3.05 1.24 11.09
C VAL A 197 -2.61 1.92 12.39
#